data_a2439e61292654031085d28055a9182b
#
_entry.id   a2439e61292654031085d28055a9182b
#
_cell.length_a   1.000
_cell.length_b   1.000
_cell.length_c   1.000
_cell.angle_alpha   90.00
_cell.angle_beta   90.00
_cell.angle_gamma   90.00
#
_symmetry.space_group_name_H-M   'P 1'
#
loop_
_entity.id
_entity.type
_entity.pdbx_description
1 polymer ?
#
loop_
_entity_poly.entity_id
_entity_poly.type
_entity_poly.pdbx_seq_one_letter_code
_entity_poly.pdbx_strand_id
1 'polypeptide(L)'
;MKIAVVAANGRAGKLIVKEAVERGHDVTAFVRGENQTAAEKAVQKDIMDLTSEDLASFDVVIDAFGAWTPETLGGHVATSQHLCDALSGTDVRLLIVGGAGSLFVNPEHTQRVMDGPDFPEAFVPLATAQGEELEKLRSRNDVAWTFVSPAADFQADGERTGAYILGGEELTLNEAGESVISYADYAIAMVDEIESGDHIRQRISVVRK
;
A
#
# COMPACT_ATOMS: atom_id res chain seq x y z
N MET A 1 6.45 -12.06 12.97
CA MET A 1 5.46 -11.03 13.34
C MET A 1 4.07 -11.56 13.01
N LYS A 2 3.04 -11.03 13.67
CA LYS A 2 1.63 -11.26 13.32
C LYS A 2 1.17 -10.16 12.39
N ILE A 3 0.78 -10.52 11.18
CA ILE A 3 0.44 -9.58 10.10
C ILE A 3 -1.00 -9.79 9.66
N ALA A 4 -1.81 -8.75 9.67
CA ALA A 4 -3.13 -8.72 9.06
C ALA A 4 -3.03 -8.10 7.67
N VAL A 5 -3.51 -8.79 6.64
CA VAL A 5 -3.63 -8.22 5.29
C VAL A 5 -5.10 -8.04 4.95
N VAL A 6 -5.53 -6.80 4.83
CA VAL A 6 -6.91 -6.42 4.53
C VAL A 6 -7.07 -6.29 3.01
N ALA A 7 -8.24 -6.68 2.50
CA ALA A 7 -8.49 -6.85 1.07
C ALA A 7 -7.50 -7.84 0.39
N ALA A 8 -7.09 -8.87 1.13
CA ALA A 8 -6.00 -9.78 0.78
C ALA A 8 -6.19 -10.53 -0.55
N ASN A 9 -7.42 -10.74 -1.00
CA ASN A 9 -7.72 -11.40 -2.29
C ASN A 9 -7.38 -10.53 -3.52
N GLY A 10 -7.03 -9.25 -3.34
CA GLY A 10 -6.57 -8.38 -4.41
C GLY A 10 -5.24 -8.85 -5.03
N ARG A 11 -4.91 -8.36 -6.24
CA ARG A 11 -3.68 -8.76 -6.95
C ARG A 11 -2.42 -8.48 -6.13
N ALA A 12 -2.29 -7.28 -5.58
CA ALA A 12 -1.17 -6.92 -4.71
C ALA A 12 -1.25 -7.66 -3.37
N GLY A 13 -2.45 -7.71 -2.75
CA GLY A 13 -2.67 -8.38 -1.47
C GLY A 13 -2.23 -9.85 -1.47
N LYS A 14 -2.56 -10.61 -2.53
CA LYS A 14 -2.13 -12.02 -2.66
C LYS A 14 -0.62 -12.19 -2.66
N LEU A 15 0.09 -11.30 -3.35
CA LEU A 15 1.56 -11.37 -3.45
C LEU A 15 2.23 -10.92 -2.14
N ILE A 16 1.68 -9.92 -1.46
CA ILE A 16 2.13 -9.49 -0.14
C ILE A 16 1.94 -10.62 0.89
N VAL A 17 0.75 -11.26 0.90
CA VAL A 17 0.49 -12.44 1.74
C VAL A 17 1.49 -13.55 1.46
N LYS A 18 1.71 -13.86 0.18
CA LYS A 18 2.64 -14.91 -0.24
C LYS A 18 4.06 -14.62 0.27
N GLU A 19 4.58 -13.42 0.01
CA GLU A 19 5.93 -13.02 0.45
C GLU A 19 6.06 -13.10 1.97
N ALA A 20 5.08 -12.59 2.72
CA ALA A 20 5.11 -12.61 4.18
C ALA A 20 5.06 -14.05 4.76
N VAL A 21 4.25 -14.93 4.17
CA VAL A 21 4.17 -16.35 4.56
C VAL A 21 5.49 -17.07 4.25
N GLU A 22 6.07 -16.85 3.07
CA GLU A 22 7.35 -17.44 2.66
C GLU A 22 8.51 -17.03 3.57
N ARG A 23 8.43 -15.83 4.19
CA ARG A 23 9.40 -15.36 5.21
C ARG A 23 9.08 -15.85 6.63
N GLY A 24 8.05 -16.66 6.82
CA GLY A 24 7.71 -17.27 8.10
C GLY A 24 6.93 -16.37 9.06
N HIS A 25 6.26 -15.34 8.57
CA HIS A 25 5.35 -14.53 9.37
C HIS A 25 4.01 -15.25 9.62
N ASP A 26 3.37 -14.95 10.74
CA ASP A 26 2.01 -15.40 11.06
C ASP A 26 0.99 -14.46 10.40
N VAL A 27 0.51 -14.84 9.22
CA VAL A 27 -0.35 -13.99 8.39
C VAL A 27 -1.81 -14.39 8.49
N THR A 28 -2.68 -13.42 8.73
CA THR A 28 -4.14 -13.56 8.64
C THR A 28 -4.67 -12.72 7.48
N ALA A 29 -5.36 -13.35 6.53
CA ALA A 29 -6.01 -12.70 5.42
C ALA A 29 -7.42 -12.24 5.79
N PHE A 30 -7.71 -10.93 5.69
CA PHE A 30 -9.06 -10.39 5.82
C PHE A 30 -9.67 -10.23 4.42
N VAL A 31 -10.76 -10.93 4.16
CA VAL A 31 -11.35 -11.06 2.83
C VAL A 31 -12.88 -10.95 2.90
N ARG A 32 -13.53 -10.49 1.82
CA ARG A 32 -15.00 -10.43 1.76
C ARG A 32 -15.65 -11.75 1.40
N GLY A 33 -14.91 -12.65 0.78
CA GLY A 33 -15.38 -13.96 0.33
C GLY A 33 -14.42 -15.07 0.73
N GLU A 34 -14.40 -16.16 -0.03
CA GLU A 34 -13.47 -17.25 0.19
C GLU A 34 -12.00 -16.80 0.08
N ASN A 35 -11.15 -17.29 0.98
CA ASN A 35 -9.72 -16.99 0.94
C ASN A 35 -9.07 -17.61 -0.31
N GLN A 36 -8.41 -16.76 -1.09
CA GLN A 36 -7.68 -17.14 -2.29
C GLN A 36 -6.16 -16.85 -2.16
N THR A 37 -5.68 -16.62 -0.95
CA THR A 37 -4.28 -16.31 -0.65
C THR A 37 -3.52 -17.52 -0.12
N ALA A 38 -2.21 -17.36 0.10
CA ALA A 38 -1.37 -18.38 0.74
C ALA A 38 -1.49 -18.41 2.28
N ALA A 39 -2.24 -17.52 2.90
CA ALA A 39 -2.42 -17.51 4.35
C ALA A 39 -3.29 -18.68 4.81
N GLU A 40 -2.82 -19.41 5.83
CA GLU A 40 -3.59 -20.49 6.46
C GLU A 40 -4.76 -19.95 7.28
N LYS A 41 -4.62 -18.74 7.83
CA LYS A 41 -5.65 -18.05 8.62
C LYS A 41 -6.36 -17.03 7.77
N ALA A 42 -7.68 -17.06 7.79
CA ALA A 42 -8.50 -16.06 7.11
C ALA A 42 -9.73 -15.70 7.94
N VAL A 43 -10.11 -14.42 7.85
CA VAL A 43 -11.32 -13.88 8.44
C VAL A 43 -12.17 -13.30 7.31
N GLN A 44 -13.39 -13.80 7.18
CA GLN A 44 -14.35 -13.26 6.21
C GLN A 44 -15.10 -12.07 6.84
N LYS A 45 -14.65 -10.86 6.52
CA LYS A 45 -15.21 -9.61 7.03
C LYS A 45 -14.95 -8.48 6.06
N ASP A 46 -15.91 -7.56 5.90
CA ASP A 46 -15.68 -6.34 5.12
C ASP A 46 -14.75 -5.41 5.91
N ILE A 47 -13.91 -4.67 5.18
CA ILE A 47 -12.96 -3.73 5.78
C ILE A 47 -13.66 -2.69 6.66
N MET A 48 -14.84 -2.22 6.24
CA MET A 48 -15.61 -1.21 6.99
C MET A 48 -16.28 -1.77 8.25
N ASP A 49 -16.30 -3.09 8.45
CA ASP A 49 -16.80 -3.75 9.65
C ASP A 49 -15.69 -4.13 10.64
N LEU A 50 -14.41 -3.91 10.28
CA LEU A 50 -13.27 -4.22 11.15
C LEU A 50 -13.26 -3.29 12.36
N THR A 51 -13.02 -3.87 13.53
CA THR A 51 -12.97 -3.14 14.81
C THR A 51 -11.56 -3.16 15.39
N SER A 52 -11.33 -2.32 16.39
CA SER A 52 -10.08 -2.35 17.16
C SER A 52 -9.80 -3.72 17.77
N GLU A 53 -10.82 -4.45 18.20
CA GLU A 53 -10.69 -5.80 18.78
C GLU A 53 -10.20 -6.81 17.72
N ASP A 54 -10.69 -6.69 16.49
CA ASP A 54 -10.26 -7.57 15.39
C ASP A 54 -8.77 -7.40 15.08
N LEU A 55 -8.23 -6.19 15.28
CA LEU A 55 -6.88 -5.80 14.85
C LEU A 55 -5.86 -5.73 15.99
N ALA A 56 -6.28 -5.65 17.24
CA ALA A 56 -5.41 -5.41 18.40
C ALA A 56 -4.33 -6.48 18.65
N SER A 57 -4.49 -7.68 18.11
CA SER A 57 -3.54 -8.78 18.31
C SER A 57 -2.41 -8.85 17.28
N PHE A 58 -2.43 -7.97 16.28
CA PHE A 58 -1.43 -7.91 15.21
C PHE A 58 -0.32 -6.91 15.53
N ASP A 59 0.86 -7.17 14.98
CA ASP A 59 1.98 -6.22 15.00
C ASP A 59 1.82 -5.18 13.87
N VAL A 60 1.27 -5.63 12.74
CA VAL A 60 1.10 -4.82 11.52
C VAL A 60 -0.22 -5.16 10.83
N VAL A 61 -0.91 -4.13 10.34
CA VAL A 61 -2.04 -4.21 9.42
C VAL A 61 -1.62 -3.64 8.07
N ILE A 62 -1.92 -4.35 6.99
CA ILE A 62 -1.68 -3.90 5.62
C ILE A 62 -3.02 -3.64 4.97
N ASP A 63 -3.25 -2.41 4.54
CA ASP A 63 -4.37 -2.05 3.67
C ASP A 63 -3.96 -2.26 2.21
N ALA A 64 -4.43 -3.37 1.62
CA ALA A 64 -4.27 -3.68 0.21
C ALA A 64 -5.57 -3.40 -0.58
N PHE A 65 -6.38 -2.45 -0.10
CA PHE A 65 -7.59 -2.03 -0.80
C PHE A 65 -7.26 -1.43 -2.16
N GLY A 66 -8.12 -1.69 -3.15
CA GLY A 66 -8.01 -1.12 -4.48
C GLY A 66 -9.40 -0.93 -5.10
N ALA A 67 -9.63 0.26 -5.65
CA ALA A 67 -10.85 0.66 -6.34
C ALA A 67 -10.49 1.36 -7.65
N TRP A 68 -11.28 1.11 -8.68
CA TRP A 68 -10.94 1.51 -10.05
C TRP A 68 -12.07 2.23 -10.78
N THR A 69 -13.28 2.22 -10.26
CA THR A 69 -14.42 2.87 -10.89
C THR A 69 -14.81 4.13 -10.13
N PRO A 70 -15.34 5.16 -10.79
CA PRO A 70 -15.71 6.42 -10.15
C PRO A 70 -16.55 6.26 -8.88
N GLU A 71 -17.45 5.27 -8.86
CA GLU A 71 -18.35 5.00 -7.73
C GLU A 71 -17.62 4.42 -6.52
N THR A 72 -16.47 3.80 -6.73
CA THR A 72 -15.72 3.10 -5.67
C THR A 72 -14.46 3.81 -5.22
N LEU A 73 -13.98 4.83 -5.97
CA LEU A 73 -12.73 5.55 -5.67
C LEU A 73 -12.71 6.18 -4.28
N GLY A 74 -13.85 6.69 -3.80
CA GLY A 74 -13.96 7.23 -2.43
C GLY A 74 -13.63 6.20 -1.34
N GLY A 75 -13.59 4.92 -1.70
CA GLY A 75 -13.18 3.83 -0.81
C GLY A 75 -11.74 3.95 -0.33
N HIS A 76 -10.81 4.50 -1.14
CA HIS A 76 -9.42 4.70 -0.71
C HIS A 76 -9.32 5.52 0.57
N VAL A 77 -9.94 6.68 0.60
CA VAL A 77 -9.98 7.52 1.81
C VAL A 77 -10.81 6.86 2.92
N ALA A 78 -11.97 6.29 2.58
CA ALA A 78 -12.87 5.74 3.60
C ALA A 78 -12.24 4.56 4.34
N THR A 79 -11.59 3.63 3.63
CA THR A 79 -10.98 2.43 4.24
C THR A 79 -9.76 2.78 5.08
N SER A 80 -8.85 3.61 4.55
CA SER A 80 -7.65 3.99 5.28
C SER A 80 -7.98 4.79 6.55
N GLN A 81 -8.96 5.71 6.50
CA GLN A 81 -9.39 6.44 7.69
C GLN A 81 -10.10 5.54 8.71
N HIS A 82 -10.94 4.59 8.25
CA HIS A 82 -11.56 3.61 9.12
C HIS A 82 -10.52 2.75 9.85
N LEU A 83 -9.50 2.25 9.14
CA LEU A 83 -8.40 1.51 9.75
C LEU A 83 -7.59 2.38 10.71
N CYS A 84 -7.34 3.65 10.36
CA CYS A 84 -6.71 4.59 11.28
C CYS A 84 -7.53 4.77 12.57
N ASP A 85 -8.86 4.88 12.48
CA ASP A 85 -9.72 5.00 13.65
C ASP A 85 -9.70 3.74 14.52
N ALA A 86 -9.71 2.56 13.89
CA ALA A 86 -9.61 1.28 14.59
C ALA A 86 -8.24 1.07 15.28
N LEU A 87 -7.17 1.66 14.76
CA LEU A 87 -5.80 1.53 15.27
C LEU A 87 -5.33 2.72 16.10
N SER A 88 -6.16 3.75 16.26
CA SER A 88 -5.81 4.99 16.97
C SER A 88 -5.31 4.70 18.39
N GLY A 89 -4.14 5.24 18.73
CA GLY A 89 -3.54 5.11 20.05
C GLY A 89 -2.98 3.71 20.37
N THR A 90 -2.87 2.82 19.39
CA THR A 90 -2.22 1.51 19.54
C THR A 90 -0.79 1.54 19.00
N ASP A 91 0.00 0.51 19.31
CA ASP A 91 1.35 0.31 18.75
C ASP A 91 1.32 -0.46 17.42
N VAL A 92 0.14 -0.82 16.92
CA VAL A 92 -0.04 -1.55 15.66
C VAL A 92 0.29 -0.65 14.48
N ARG A 93 1.18 -1.08 13.62
CA ARG A 93 1.54 -0.32 12.40
C ARG A 93 0.49 -0.51 11.31
N LEU A 94 0.27 0.52 10.50
CA LEU A 94 -0.58 0.49 9.32
C LEU A 94 0.25 0.77 8.06
N LEU A 95 0.40 -0.21 7.16
CA LEU A 95 0.99 0.00 5.85
C LEU A 95 -0.13 0.07 4.80
N ILE A 96 -0.03 1.03 3.89
CA ILE A 96 -1.03 1.24 2.84
C ILE A 96 -0.39 1.03 1.47
N VAL A 97 -1.05 0.22 0.64
CA VAL A 97 -0.72 0.09 -0.78
C VAL A 97 -1.18 1.34 -1.50
N GLY A 98 -0.26 2.25 -1.75
CA GLY A 98 -0.53 3.54 -2.35
C GLY A 98 -0.45 3.58 -3.86
N GLY A 99 -0.37 4.80 -4.41
CA GLY A 99 -0.23 5.07 -5.83
C GLY A 99 0.93 6.01 -6.14
N ALA A 100 1.34 6.03 -7.42
CA ALA A 100 2.45 6.85 -7.91
C ALA A 100 2.03 8.26 -8.35
N GLY A 101 0.75 8.48 -8.64
CA GLY A 101 0.29 9.73 -9.26
C GLY A 101 0.56 10.99 -8.43
N SER A 102 0.64 10.86 -7.11
CA SER A 102 0.94 11.95 -6.18
C SER A 102 2.43 12.14 -5.87
N LEU A 103 3.34 11.33 -6.45
CA LEU A 103 4.78 11.55 -6.34
C LEU A 103 5.17 12.87 -7.02
N PHE A 104 6.15 13.57 -6.46
CA PHE A 104 6.64 14.82 -7.02
C PHE A 104 7.68 14.58 -8.11
N VAL A 105 7.67 15.41 -9.15
CA VAL A 105 8.65 15.34 -10.25
C VAL A 105 9.74 16.41 -10.14
N ASN A 106 9.69 17.22 -9.08
CA ASN A 106 10.66 18.26 -8.81
C ASN A 106 10.95 18.40 -7.31
N PRO A 107 12.19 18.79 -6.92
CA PRO A 107 12.60 18.89 -5.52
C PRO A 107 11.87 19.97 -4.72
N GLU A 108 11.22 20.95 -5.37
CA GLU A 108 10.40 21.97 -4.72
C GLU A 108 9.01 21.43 -4.31
N HIS A 109 8.68 20.19 -4.69
CA HIS A 109 7.40 19.53 -4.42
C HIS A 109 6.18 20.33 -4.88
N THR A 110 6.29 20.99 -6.03
CA THR A 110 5.24 21.84 -6.60
C THR A 110 4.47 21.19 -7.74
N GLN A 111 5.00 20.11 -8.33
CA GLN A 111 4.41 19.41 -9.44
C GLN A 111 4.44 17.90 -9.19
N ARG A 112 3.29 17.24 -9.35
CA ARG A 112 3.12 15.80 -9.18
C ARG A 112 3.16 15.10 -10.54
N VAL A 113 3.39 13.80 -10.53
CA VAL A 113 3.32 12.95 -11.74
C VAL A 113 2.00 13.13 -12.47
N MET A 114 0.88 13.16 -11.75
CA MET A 114 -0.45 13.31 -12.36
C MET A 114 -0.76 14.71 -12.93
N ASP A 115 0.04 15.71 -12.62
CA ASP A 115 -0.08 17.06 -13.16
C ASP A 115 0.65 17.22 -14.50
N GLY A 116 1.41 16.17 -14.91
CA GLY A 116 2.18 16.18 -16.16
C GLY A 116 1.30 15.98 -17.40
N PRO A 117 1.72 16.55 -18.56
CA PRO A 117 0.94 16.48 -19.81
C PRO A 117 0.79 15.05 -20.37
N ASP A 118 1.71 14.17 -20.01
CA ASP A 118 1.72 12.78 -20.50
C ASP A 118 1.00 11.80 -19.56
N PHE A 119 0.44 12.29 -18.44
CA PHE A 119 -0.31 11.44 -17.53
C PHE A 119 -1.64 11.01 -18.15
N PRO A 120 -1.94 9.68 -18.19
CA PRO A 120 -3.16 9.23 -18.86
C PRO A 120 -4.41 9.74 -18.15
N GLU A 121 -5.27 10.44 -18.88
CA GLU A 121 -6.49 11.05 -18.35
C GLU A 121 -7.39 10.05 -17.61
N ALA A 122 -7.45 8.82 -18.09
CA ALA A 122 -8.23 7.75 -17.47
C ALA A 122 -7.80 7.42 -16.04
N PHE A 123 -6.55 7.70 -15.65
CA PHE A 123 -6.04 7.44 -14.31
C PHE A 123 -6.07 8.65 -13.38
N VAL A 124 -6.41 9.85 -13.88
CA VAL A 124 -6.48 11.07 -13.06
C VAL A 124 -7.43 10.90 -11.86
N PRO A 125 -8.64 10.33 -12.02
CA PRO A 125 -9.53 10.15 -10.87
C PRO A 125 -8.98 9.22 -9.79
N LEU A 126 -8.32 8.12 -10.20
CA LEU A 126 -7.67 7.21 -9.25
C LEU A 126 -6.49 7.88 -8.54
N ALA A 127 -5.61 8.55 -9.30
CA ALA A 127 -4.46 9.25 -8.75
C ALA A 127 -4.88 10.36 -7.77
N THR A 128 -5.99 11.05 -8.06
CA THR A 128 -6.58 12.05 -7.17
C THR A 128 -7.06 11.40 -5.87
N ALA A 129 -7.83 10.31 -5.94
CA ALA A 129 -8.35 9.62 -4.75
C ALA A 129 -7.22 9.11 -3.84
N GLN A 130 -6.17 8.51 -4.41
CA GLN A 130 -5.00 8.05 -3.65
C GLN A 130 -4.14 9.21 -3.12
N GLY A 131 -4.10 10.34 -3.82
CA GLY A 131 -3.47 11.56 -3.32
C GLY A 131 -4.22 12.15 -2.13
N GLU A 132 -5.54 12.19 -2.18
CA GLU A 132 -6.40 12.61 -1.06
C GLU A 132 -6.26 11.68 0.15
N GLU A 133 -6.17 10.37 -0.08
CA GLU A 133 -5.89 9.38 0.95
C GLU A 133 -4.59 9.71 1.71
N LEU A 134 -3.50 9.94 0.99
CA LEU A 134 -2.21 10.33 1.58
C LEU A 134 -2.31 11.64 2.37
N GLU A 135 -2.99 12.67 1.86
CA GLU A 135 -3.16 13.93 2.58
C GLU A 135 -3.96 13.75 3.89
N LYS A 136 -4.95 12.86 3.91
CA LYS A 136 -5.67 12.51 5.15
C LYS A 136 -4.77 11.77 6.12
N LEU A 137 -3.93 10.83 5.66
CA LEU A 137 -2.96 10.13 6.50
C LEU A 137 -1.95 11.09 7.13
N ARG A 138 -1.47 12.09 6.40
CA ARG A 138 -0.53 13.11 6.90
C ARG A 138 -1.09 13.89 8.10
N SER A 139 -2.40 13.99 8.23
CA SER A 139 -3.05 14.61 9.39
C SER A 139 -3.15 13.70 10.62
N ARG A 140 -2.87 12.39 10.48
CA ARG A 140 -2.97 11.38 11.55
C ARG A 140 -1.65 11.27 12.32
N ASN A 141 -1.65 11.75 13.55
CA ASN A 141 -0.50 11.63 14.47
C ASN A 141 -0.66 10.50 15.50
N ASP A 142 -1.82 9.90 15.51
CA ASP A 142 -2.29 8.90 16.47
C ASP A 142 -2.13 7.45 15.98
N VAL A 143 -1.64 7.27 14.73
CA VAL A 143 -1.38 5.98 14.10
C VAL A 143 0.03 5.93 13.52
N ALA A 144 0.70 4.80 13.62
CA ALA A 144 2.01 4.54 13.01
C ALA A 144 1.82 4.07 11.56
N TRP A 145 1.47 4.98 10.65
CA TRP A 145 1.22 4.66 9.24
C TRP A 145 2.47 4.77 8.36
N THR A 146 2.50 3.98 7.28
CA THR A 146 3.45 4.10 6.16
C THR A 146 2.68 3.96 4.84
N PHE A 147 2.81 4.94 3.94
CA PHE A 147 2.19 4.91 2.63
C PHE A 147 3.24 4.50 1.59
N VAL A 148 3.05 3.36 0.92
CA VAL A 148 4.03 2.81 -0.01
C VAL A 148 3.56 3.06 -1.44
N SER A 149 4.17 4.05 -2.10
CA SER A 149 3.92 4.33 -3.51
C SER A 149 4.68 3.36 -4.41
N PRO A 150 4.03 2.70 -5.37
CA PRO A 150 4.73 1.96 -6.41
C PRO A 150 5.42 2.91 -7.39
N ALA A 151 6.17 2.36 -8.35
CA ALA A 151 6.60 3.07 -9.54
C ALA A 151 5.42 3.51 -10.41
N ALA A 152 5.66 4.46 -11.34
CA ALA A 152 4.64 4.96 -12.25
C ALA A 152 4.06 3.85 -13.15
N ASP A 153 4.90 2.92 -13.61
CA ASP A 153 4.48 1.69 -14.30
C ASP A 153 4.49 0.52 -13.29
N PHE A 154 3.32 0.24 -12.72
CA PHE A 154 3.11 -0.80 -11.73
C PHE A 154 2.56 -2.08 -12.40
N GLN A 155 3.45 -3.02 -12.68
CA GLN A 155 3.21 -4.19 -13.52
C GLN A 155 2.67 -5.38 -12.71
N ALA A 156 1.40 -5.73 -12.91
CA ALA A 156 0.76 -6.84 -12.20
C ALA A 156 1.40 -8.21 -12.52
N ASP A 157 1.79 -8.41 -13.78
CA ASP A 157 2.40 -9.65 -14.29
C ASP A 157 3.90 -9.48 -14.59
N GLY A 158 4.54 -8.44 -14.02
CA GLY A 158 5.96 -8.18 -14.16
C GLY A 158 6.82 -9.24 -13.47
N GLU A 159 8.04 -9.42 -13.99
CA GLU A 159 9.00 -10.37 -13.45
C GLU A 159 9.42 -10.00 -12.00
N ARG A 160 9.58 -11.03 -11.15
CA ARG A 160 10.18 -10.90 -9.82
C ARG A 160 11.69 -10.91 -9.95
N THR A 161 12.32 -9.75 -9.81
CA THR A 161 13.78 -9.58 -9.88
C THR A 161 14.47 -9.76 -8.54
N GLY A 162 13.75 -9.55 -7.45
CA GLY A 162 14.26 -9.64 -6.09
C GLY A 162 15.02 -8.41 -5.62
N ALA A 163 15.02 -7.32 -6.39
CA ALA A 163 15.74 -6.10 -6.06
C ALA A 163 14.95 -4.84 -6.44
N TYR A 164 15.01 -3.84 -5.59
CA TYR A 164 14.36 -2.56 -5.81
C TYR A 164 15.22 -1.40 -5.29
N ILE A 165 14.88 -0.19 -5.70
CA ILE A 165 15.40 1.08 -5.20
C ILE A 165 14.33 1.68 -4.30
N LEU A 166 14.71 2.05 -3.09
CA LEU A 166 13.85 2.77 -2.16
C LEU A 166 13.99 4.28 -2.41
N GLY A 167 12.87 4.94 -2.62
CA GLY A 167 12.73 6.38 -2.72
C GLY A 167 11.76 6.93 -1.67
N GLY A 168 11.47 8.22 -1.76
CA GLY A 168 10.59 8.93 -0.83
C GLY A 168 9.42 9.62 -1.54
N GLU A 169 9.36 10.94 -1.38
CA GLU A 169 8.29 11.79 -1.91
C GLU A 169 8.39 12.02 -3.42
N GLU A 170 9.55 11.80 -4.01
CA GLU A 170 9.81 12.10 -5.41
C GLU A 170 9.72 10.86 -6.29
N LEU A 171 9.37 11.07 -7.56
CA LEU A 171 9.42 10.04 -8.58
C LEU A 171 10.85 9.55 -8.75
N THR A 172 11.09 8.32 -8.39
CA THR A 172 12.40 7.67 -8.55
C THR A 172 12.47 6.97 -9.91
N LEU A 173 13.62 7.08 -10.58
CA LEU A 173 13.94 6.37 -11.80
C LEU A 173 15.08 5.40 -11.55
N ASN A 174 15.08 4.28 -12.24
CA ASN A 174 16.21 3.34 -12.26
C ASN A 174 17.33 3.81 -13.20
N GLU A 175 18.40 3.02 -13.32
CA GLU A 175 19.53 3.35 -14.20
C GLU A 175 19.17 3.45 -15.69
N ALA A 176 18.07 2.81 -16.12
CA ALA A 176 17.54 2.92 -17.47
C ALA A 176 16.67 4.18 -17.68
N GLY A 177 16.46 4.98 -16.64
CA GLY A 177 15.58 6.16 -16.69
C GLY A 177 14.09 5.81 -16.62
N GLU A 178 13.74 4.65 -16.09
CA GLU A 178 12.36 4.16 -16.01
C GLU A 178 11.85 4.16 -14.57
N SER A 179 10.59 4.49 -14.37
CA SER A 179 9.87 4.26 -13.12
C SER A 179 8.93 3.06 -13.31
N VAL A 180 9.44 1.87 -13.03
CA VAL A 180 8.74 0.59 -13.21
C VAL A 180 8.99 -0.33 -12.03
N ILE A 181 7.96 -1.10 -11.62
CA ILE A 181 8.09 -2.18 -10.64
C ILE A 181 7.03 -3.25 -10.86
N SER A 182 7.39 -4.52 -10.64
CA SER A 182 6.42 -5.59 -10.61
C SER A 182 5.66 -5.63 -9.27
N TYR A 183 4.45 -6.17 -9.27
CA TYR A 183 3.73 -6.44 -8.01
C TYR A 183 4.52 -7.40 -7.10
N ALA A 184 5.31 -8.31 -7.68
CA ALA A 184 6.12 -9.25 -6.92
C ALA A 184 7.28 -8.56 -6.19
N ASP A 185 8.01 -7.65 -6.86
CA ASP A 185 9.08 -6.88 -6.21
C ASP A 185 8.51 -5.83 -5.23
N TYR A 186 7.36 -5.25 -5.54
CA TYR A 186 6.63 -4.39 -4.61
C TYR A 186 6.26 -5.14 -3.31
N ALA A 187 5.82 -6.40 -3.41
CA ALA A 187 5.53 -7.22 -2.23
C ALA A 187 6.77 -7.46 -1.37
N ILE A 188 7.95 -7.64 -1.99
CA ILE A 188 9.25 -7.71 -1.27
C ILE A 188 9.45 -6.42 -0.47
N ALA A 189 9.33 -5.25 -1.12
CA ALA A 189 9.53 -3.96 -0.47
C ALA A 189 8.54 -3.72 0.69
N MET A 190 7.29 -4.13 0.53
CA MET A 190 6.28 -4.05 1.60
C MET A 190 6.69 -4.88 2.82
N VAL A 191 7.18 -6.10 2.62
CA VAL A 191 7.59 -6.97 3.73
C VAL A 191 8.91 -6.50 4.35
N ASP A 192 9.86 -6.00 3.55
CA ASP A 192 11.10 -5.38 4.06
C ASP A 192 10.77 -4.19 4.98
N GLU A 193 9.83 -3.31 4.60
CA GLU A 193 9.40 -2.19 5.43
C GLU A 193 8.69 -2.64 6.71
N ILE A 194 7.94 -3.75 6.66
CA ILE A 194 7.35 -4.35 7.87
C ILE A 194 8.45 -4.80 8.84
N GLU A 195 9.49 -5.46 8.33
CA GLU A 195 10.57 -6.02 9.13
C GLU A 195 11.51 -4.94 9.68
N SER A 196 11.82 -3.90 8.90
CA SER A 196 12.70 -2.81 9.31
C SER A 196 12.01 -1.82 10.25
N GLY A 197 10.80 -1.41 9.92
CA GLY A 197 10.05 -0.43 10.71
C GLY A 197 10.56 1.00 10.63
N ASP A 198 11.28 1.35 9.57
CA ASP A 198 12.06 2.59 9.51
C ASP A 198 11.22 3.84 9.16
N HIS A 199 10.09 3.69 8.47
CA HIS A 199 9.36 4.82 7.88
C HIS A 199 7.97 5.02 8.51
N ILE A 200 7.94 5.51 9.75
CA ILE A 200 6.69 5.80 10.48
C ILE A 200 6.18 7.21 10.13
N ARG A 201 4.89 7.31 9.76
CA ARG A 201 4.21 8.53 9.31
C ARG A 201 4.91 9.18 8.13
N GLN A 202 5.30 8.35 7.19
CA GLN A 202 5.99 8.76 5.98
C GLN A 202 5.41 8.05 4.75
N ARG A 203 5.59 8.70 3.60
CA ARG A 203 5.53 8.04 2.32
C ARG A 203 6.92 7.54 1.92
N ILE A 204 6.97 6.34 1.39
CA ILE A 204 8.10 5.80 0.64
C ILE A 204 7.66 5.46 -0.77
N SER A 205 8.59 5.37 -1.69
CA SER A 205 8.35 4.89 -3.05
C SER A 205 9.32 3.78 -3.41
N VAL A 206 8.93 2.91 -4.32
CA VAL A 206 9.74 1.75 -4.71
C VAL A 206 9.76 1.56 -6.22
N VAL A 207 10.94 1.35 -6.77
CA VAL A 207 11.21 1.19 -8.20
C VAL A 207 12.13 -0.01 -8.39
N ARG A 208 11.94 -0.79 -9.46
CA ARG A 208 12.85 -1.87 -9.86
C ARG A 208 14.27 -1.34 -10.07
N LYS A 209 15.25 -2.06 -9.54
CA LYS A 209 16.65 -1.73 -9.72
C LYS A 209 17.12 -1.97 -11.15
#